data_91a01a2e474a7742fa32b7f0fb043f90
#
_entry.id   91a01a2e474a7742fa32b7f0fb043f90
#
_cell.length_a   1.000
_cell.length_b   1.000
_cell.length_c   1.000
_cell.angle_alpha   90.00
_cell.angle_beta   90.00
_cell.angle_gamma   90.00
#
_symmetry.space_group_name_H-M   'P 1'
#
loop_
_entity.id
_entity.type
_entity.pdbx_description
1 polymer ?
#
loop_
_entity_poly.entity_id
_entity_poly.type
_entity_poly.pdbx_seq_one_letter_code
_entity_poly.pdbx_strand_id
1 'polypeptide(L)'
;MESVNKSKQEMIEDLVKILTQANYDYYVACKPTMPDYKFDMFLKELEGLEAETGYILPDSPTQRVGSDLQTEFSTVERKRIMGSIANCYDMNELKKWMASFDEKYKFETFILEPKYYGLSCSLIYKNGILVEASTRGSGYKGDNILENVKTITSIPLRLSLHGNKNTEEQTYTDIINDWHYEGIYVPDYLEVRGEILLPKSEFKRINSERLAAGLPVFANERNCAAGSIKQLDPKVTASRHLMFMPYAVYSDVDTEFKNKYLQHQHDMLNVAEIFGFNSPNYWLCADAYTTEQMIYGFEDNFLKNQDFCMDGCVVKFDSFAIQEELGYTQKVPKWAKAFKFKQESVSTRLLGVEWQMGRTGKLTPVGILEPVEIDGSIVSKASLNNIDYINELNLQIGAYVFVEKGGAVIPKVTGVDYEKCVLEDIELEP
;
A
#
# COMPACT_ATOMS: atom_id res chain seq x y z
N MET A 1 -42.99 -27.41 -14.26
CA MET A 1 -41.85 -26.67 -13.70
C MET A 1 -42.20 -26.40 -12.26
N GLU A 2 -41.74 -27.24 -11.34
CA GLU A 2 -41.94 -27.03 -9.91
C GLU A 2 -41.08 -25.82 -9.49
N SER A 3 -41.74 -24.76 -9.05
CA SER A 3 -41.12 -23.67 -8.33
C SER A 3 -40.67 -24.22 -6.97
N VAL A 4 -39.41 -24.57 -6.84
CA VAL A 4 -38.78 -24.87 -5.55
C VAL A 4 -38.96 -23.63 -4.68
N ASN A 5 -39.78 -23.72 -3.66
CA ASN A 5 -40.02 -22.64 -2.69
C ASN A 5 -38.75 -22.59 -1.81
N LYS A 6 -37.78 -21.73 -2.18
CA LYS A 6 -36.52 -21.55 -1.42
C LYS A 6 -36.83 -20.99 -0.04
N SER A 7 -36.13 -21.47 0.97
CA SER A 7 -36.20 -20.89 2.31
C SER A 7 -35.60 -19.46 2.28
N LYS A 8 -35.99 -18.58 3.20
CA LYS A 8 -35.44 -17.24 3.29
C LYS A 8 -33.92 -17.24 3.53
N GLN A 9 -33.43 -18.25 4.23
CA GLN A 9 -31.98 -18.42 4.43
C GLN A 9 -31.23 -18.73 3.12
N GLU A 10 -31.78 -19.65 2.31
CA GLU A 10 -31.24 -19.94 0.97
C GLU A 10 -31.28 -18.71 0.05
N MET A 11 -32.30 -17.87 0.16
CA MET A 11 -32.37 -16.61 -0.60
C MET A 11 -31.29 -15.63 -0.16
N ILE A 12 -31.02 -15.51 1.15
CA ILE A 12 -29.92 -14.68 1.70
C ILE A 12 -28.59 -15.18 1.17
N GLU A 13 -28.31 -16.49 1.25
CA GLU A 13 -27.07 -17.07 0.76
C GLU A 13 -26.84 -16.83 -0.73
N ASP A 14 -27.88 -16.95 -1.55
CA ASP A 14 -27.82 -16.68 -2.99
C ASP A 14 -27.56 -15.19 -3.27
N LEU A 15 -28.26 -14.28 -2.58
CA LEU A 15 -28.06 -12.84 -2.74
C LEU A 15 -26.64 -12.41 -2.30
N VAL A 16 -26.13 -12.95 -1.20
CA VAL A 16 -24.73 -12.69 -0.76
C VAL A 16 -23.74 -13.11 -1.84
N LYS A 17 -23.89 -14.30 -2.43
CA LYS A 17 -23.03 -14.78 -3.52
C LYS A 17 -23.10 -13.86 -4.75
N ILE A 18 -24.31 -13.51 -5.17
CA ILE A 18 -24.53 -12.66 -6.36
C ILE A 18 -23.91 -11.27 -6.16
N LEU A 19 -24.16 -10.65 -5.01
CA LEU A 19 -23.65 -9.30 -4.70
C LEU A 19 -22.13 -9.29 -4.48
N THR A 20 -21.57 -10.34 -3.86
CA THR A 20 -20.12 -10.50 -3.70
C THR A 20 -19.44 -10.63 -5.06
N GLN A 21 -19.99 -11.43 -5.98
CA GLN A 21 -19.44 -11.54 -7.33
C GLN A 21 -19.56 -10.22 -8.11
N ALA A 22 -20.70 -9.53 -8.02
CA ALA A 22 -20.87 -8.23 -8.68
C ALA A 22 -19.90 -7.17 -8.17
N ASN A 23 -19.61 -7.15 -6.86
CA ASN A 23 -18.56 -6.28 -6.27
C ASN A 23 -17.18 -6.62 -6.82
N TYR A 24 -16.83 -7.89 -6.90
CA TYR A 24 -15.56 -8.33 -7.47
C TYR A 24 -15.44 -7.88 -8.94
N ASP A 25 -16.47 -8.15 -9.75
CA ASP A 25 -16.49 -7.78 -11.16
C ASP A 25 -16.34 -6.27 -11.38
N TYR A 26 -16.93 -5.47 -10.50
CA TYR A 26 -16.88 -4.01 -10.59
C TYR A 26 -15.54 -3.43 -10.10
N TYR A 27 -15.11 -3.77 -8.85
CA TYR A 27 -14.00 -3.11 -8.17
C TYR A 27 -12.63 -3.77 -8.40
N VAL A 28 -12.59 -5.06 -8.71
CA VAL A 28 -11.35 -5.83 -8.87
C VAL A 28 -11.12 -6.17 -10.34
N ALA A 29 -12.07 -6.83 -10.98
CA ALA A 29 -11.94 -7.21 -12.38
C ALA A 29 -12.16 -6.06 -13.37
N CYS A 30 -12.66 -4.90 -12.90
CA CYS A 30 -12.98 -3.74 -13.74
C CYS A 30 -13.89 -4.07 -14.95
N LYS A 31 -14.76 -5.09 -14.81
CA LYS A 31 -15.69 -5.59 -15.82
C LYS A 31 -17.07 -5.78 -15.23
N PRO A 32 -17.85 -4.71 -14.98
CA PRO A 32 -19.15 -4.81 -14.32
C PRO A 32 -20.10 -5.70 -15.12
N THR A 33 -20.63 -6.74 -14.47
CA THR A 33 -21.59 -7.70 -15.04
C THR A 33 -23.04 -7.36 -14.69
N MET A 34 -23.23 -6.42 -13.75
CA MET A 34 -24.55 -6.01 -13.25
C MET A 34 -24.70 -4.49 -13.29
N PRO A 35 -25.85 -3.94 -13.78
CA PRO A 35 -26.15 -2.51 -13.67
C PRO A 35 -26.33 -2.07 -12.21
N ASP A 36 -25.89 -0.85 -11.86
CA ASP A 36 -25.91 -0.29 -10.49
C ASP A 36 -27.30 -0.37 -9.85
N TYR A 37 -28.36 0.02 -10.59
CA TYR A 37 -29.73 -0.03 -10.06
C TYR A 37 -30.17 -1.45 -9.63
N LYS A 38 -29.67 -2.47 -10.33
CA LYS A 38 -30.01 -3.88 -10.01
C LYS A 38 -29.23 -4.35 -8.78
N PHE A 39 -27.99 -3.91 -8.65
CA PHE A 39 -27.19 -4.13 -7.44
C PHE A 39 -27.88 -3.53 -6.21
N ASP A 40 -28.32 -2.28 -6.30
CA ASP A 40 -29.03 -1.58 -5.21
C ASP A 40 -30.36 -2.26 -4.83
N MET A 41 -31.09 -2.79 -5.82
CA MET A 41 -32.31 -3.55 -5.56
C MET A 41 -32.03 -4.83 -4.79
N PHE A 42 -31.04 -5.60 -5.22
CA PHE A 42 -30.66 -6.85 -4.55
C PHE A 42 -30.09 -6.60 -3.15
N LEU A 43 -29.33 -5.52 -2.97
CA LEU A 43 -28.83 -5.15 -1.66
C LEU A 43 -29.96 -4.80 -0.69
N LYS A 44 -30.97 -4.03 -1.12
CA LYS A 44 -32.16 -3.73 -0.32
C LYS A 44 -33.00 -4.97 -0.01
N GLU A 45 -33.11 -5.90 -0.95
CA GLU A 45 -33.81 -7.19 -0.74
C GLU A 45 -33.07 -8.00 0.34
N LEU A 46 -31.73 -8.07 0.25
CA LEU A 46 -30.89 -8.74 1.24
C LEU A 46 -31.05 -8.10 2.63
N GLU A 47 -30.95 -6.78 2.74
CA GLU A 47 -31.18 -6.04 4.00
C GLU A 47 -32.56 -6.37 4.62
N GLY A 48 -33.59 -6.41 3.80
CA GLY A 48 -34.95 -6.75 4.23
C GLY A 48 -35.07 -8.19 4.76
N LEU A 49 -34.46 -9.16 4.06
CA LEU A 49 -34.49 -10.57 4.48
C LEU A 49 -33.66 -10.79 5.74
N GLU A 50 -32.50 -10.17 5.86
CA GLU A 50 -31.64 -10.22 7.06
C GLU A 50 -32.38 -9.61 8.28
N ALA A 51 -33.02 -8.45 8.11
CA ALA A 51 -33.79 -7.80 9.18
C ALA A 51 -34.99 -8.66 9.62
N GLU A 52 -35.65 -9.33 8.70
CA GLU A 52 -36.82 -10.17 9.00
C GLU A 52 -36.44 -11.48 9.70
N THR A 53 -35.33 -12.08 9.27
CA THR A 53 -34.92 -13.42 9.74
C THR A 53 -33.95 -13.39 10.91
N GLY A 54 -33.22 -12.29 11.09
CA GLY A 54 -32.09 -12.22 12.00
C GLY A 54 -30.87 -13.05 11.54
N TYR A 55 -30.96 -13.69 10.35
CA TYR A 55 -29.89 -14.52 9.78
C TYR A 55 -28.98 -13.64 8.91
N ILE A 56 -27.80 -13.33 9.43
CA ILE A 56 -26.80 -12.46 8.76
C ILE A 56 -25.52 -13.26 8.60
N LEU A 57 -25.05 -13.38 7.36
CA LEU A 57 -23.76 -14.04 7.09
C LEU A 57 -22.59 -13.10 7.45
N PRO A 58 -21.49 -13.64 8.02
CA PRO A 58 -20.31 -12.82 8.40
C PRO A 58 -19.69 -12.06 7.23
N ASP A 59 -19.86 -12.57 6.02
CA ASP A 59 -19.35 -12.02 4.76
C ASP A 59 -20.43 -11.34 3.93
N SER A 60 -21.60 -11.08 4.50
CA SER A 60 -22.66 -10.35 3.80
C SER A 60 -22.18 -8.95 3.38
N PRO A 61 -22.46 -8.52 2.14
CA PRO A 61 -22.20 -7.15 1.69
C PRO A 61 -22.82 -6.07 2.59
N THR A 62 -23.91 -6.37 3.31
CA THR A 62 -24.55 -5.47 4.27
C THR A 62 -23.66 -5.18 5.48
N GLN A 63 -22.69 -6.06 5.79
CA GLN A 63 -21.73 -5.89 6.87
C GLN A 63 -20.59 -4.92 6.52
N ARG A 64 -20.53 -4.42 5.28
CA ARG A 64 -19.50 -3.42 4.88
C ARG A 64 -19.76 -2.04 5.47
N VAL A 65 -21.00 -1.68 5.79
CA VAL A 65 -21.38 -0.33 6.24
C VAL A 65 -22.40 -0.42 7.37
N GLY A 66 -22.07 -0.99 8.49
CA GLY A 66 -23.11 -1.20 9.49
C GLY A 66 -22.71 -1.14 10.96
N SER A 67 -21.41 -0.97 11.26
CA SER A 67 -21.01 -0.93 12.66
C SER A 67 -21.36 0.40 13.34
N ASP A 68 -21.69 0.32 14.62
CA ASP A 68 -21.84 1.50 15.50
C ASP A 68 -20.52 2.28 15.59
N LEU A 69 -20.63 3.54 16.02
CA LEU A 69 -19.47 4.40 16.30
C LEU A 69 -18.52 3.70 17.27
N GLN A 70 -17.26 3.59 16.89
CA GLN A 70 -16.21 3.10 17.77
C GLN A 70 -15.82 4.23 18.75
N THR A 71 -15.54 3.86 19.99
CA THR A 71 -15.06 4.83 20.99
C THR A 71 -13.55 4.95 20.97
N GLU A 72 -12.85 3.86 20.66
CA GLU A 72 -11.39 3.78 20.56
C GLU A 72 -10.98 2.55 19.73
N PHE A 73 -9.74 2.51 19.25
CA PHE A 73 -9.17 1.35 18.58
C PHE A 73 -8.49 0.44 19.60
N SER A 74 -8.91 -0.81 19.67
CA SER A 74 -8.18 -1.83 20.44
C SER A 74 -6.84 -2.16 19.77
N THR A 75 -5.89 -2.67 20.53
CA THR A 75 -4.58 -3.07 20.02
C THR A 75 -4.55 -4.55 19.71
N VAL A 76 -3.98 -4.91 18.56
CA VAL A 76 -3.73 -6.29 18.12
C VAL A 76 -2.24 -6.59 18.23
N GLU A 77 -1.89 -7.75 18.80
CA GLU A 77 -0.52 -8.28 18.81
C GLU A 77 -0.33 -9.29 17.69
N ARG A 78 0.81 -9.20 16.98
CA ARG A 78 1.10 -10.06 15.83
C ARG A 78 2.07 -11.17 16.18
N LYS A 79 1.83 -12.34 15.59
CA LYS A 79 2.76 -13.48 15.64
C LYS A 79 4.00 -13.23 14.76
N ARG A 80 3.83 -12.60 13.61
CA ARG A 80 4.89 -12.26 12.65
C ARG A 80 5.08 -10.75 12.57
N ILE A 81 6.31 -10.28 12.77
CA ILE A 81 6.64 -8.85 12.72
C ILE A 81 6.38 -8.26 11.35
N MET A 82 5.80 -7.04 11.31
CA MET A 82 5.74 -6.20 10.11
C MET A 82 6.95 -5.25 10.11
N GLY A 83 8.09 -5.74 9.59
CA GLY A 83 9.35 -5.01 9.55
C GLY A 83 9.39 -3.88 8.51
N SER A 84 10.55 -3.22 8.42
CA SER A 84 10.90 -2.30 7.34
C SER A 84 11.81 -3.00 6.34
N ILE A 85 11.99 -2.40 5.15
CA ILE A 85 12.98 -2.81 4.16
C ILE A 85 14.05 -1.73 4.10
N ALA A 86 15.32 -2.13 3.89
CA ALA A 86 16.42 -1.18 3.73
C ALA A 86 16.28 -0.41 2.41
N ASN A 87 16.44 0.91 2.47
CA ASN A 87 16.35 1.76 1.29
C ASN A 87 17.69 1.85 0.55
N CYS A 88 17.64 2.15 -0.75
CA CYS A 88 18.71 2.70 -1.56
C CYS A 88 18.13 3.80 -2.48
N TYR A 89 18.98 4.71 -2.93
CA TYR A 89 18.57 5.91 -3.66
C TYR A 89 19.28 6.07 -5.00
N ASP A 90 20.24 5.22 -5.28
CA ASP A 90 20.96 5.19 -6.55
C ASP A 90 21.22 3.76 -7.03
N MET A 91 21.40 3.64 -8.35
CA MET A 91 21.55 2.35 -9.02
C MET A 91 22.87 1.65 -8.64
N ASN A 92 23.92 2.40 -8.33
CA ASN A 92 25.20 1.81 -7.94
C ASN A 92 25.11 1.15 -6.56
N GLU A 93 24.36 1.76 -5.63
CA GLU A 93 24.08 1.15 -4.32
C GLU A 93 23.27 -0.16 -4.48
N LEU A 94 22.24 -0.17 -5.35
CA LEU A 94 21.48 -1.36 -5.64
C LEU A 94 22.35 -2.47 -6.26
N LYS A 95 23.14 -2.14 -7.28
CA LYS A 95 24.07 -3.09 -7.92
C LYS A 95 25.10 -3.64 -6.94
N LYS A 96 25.66 -2.81 -6.06
CA LYS A 96 26.57 -3.26 -4.99
C LYS A 96 25.88 -4.24 -4.04
N TRP A 97 24.64 -3.97 -3.66
CA TRP A 97 23.86 -4.88 -2.82
C TRP A 97 23.61 -6.22 -3.55
N MET A 98 23.20 -6.21 -4.81
CA MET A 98 23.01 -7.42 -5.59
C MET A 98 24.32 -8.22 -5.76
N ALA A 99 25.45 -7.52 -5.97
CA ALA A 99 26.76 -8.13 -6.10
C ALA A 99 27.39 -8.60 -4.78
N SER A 100 26.81 -8.26 -3.63
CA SER A 100 27.32 -8.65 -2.30
C SER A 100 26.97 -10.07 -1.90
N PHE A 101 26.13 -10.75 -2.66
CA PHE A 101 25.74 -12.13 -2.40
C PHE A 101 26.76 -13.13 -2.97
N ASP A 102 26.82 -14.30 -2.32
CA ASP A 102 27.71 -15.39 -2.75
C ASP A 102 27.45 -15.83 -4.19
N GLU A 103 28.48 -16.35 -4.85
CA GLU A 103 28.43 -16.82 -6.24
C GLU A 103 27.32 -17.88 -6.49
N LYS A 104 26.92 -18.63 -5.44
CA LYS A 104 25.83 -19.62 -5.52
C LYS A 104 24.47 -19.02 -5.83
N TYR A 105 24.28 -17.70 -5.58
CA TYR A 105 23.02 -16.99 -5.86
C TYR A 105 23.05 -16.22 -7.19
N LYS A 106 24.13 -16.32 -7.95
CA LYS A 106 24.35 -15.52 -9.18
C LYS A 106 23.29 -15.68 -10.25
N PHE A 107 22.67 -16.86 -10.31
CA PHE A 107 21.65 -17.19 -11.33
C PHE A 107 20.24 -17.23 -10.74
N GLU A 108 20.07 -16.74 -9.53
CA GLU A 108 18.77 -16.70 -8.87
C GLU A 108 17.95 -15.51 -9.37
N THR A 109 16.65 -15.73 -9.47
CA THR A 109 15.72 -14.72 -9.96
C THR A 109 15.41 -13.68 -8.86
N PHE A 110 15.44 -12.43 -9.24
CA PHE A 110 14.89 -11.34 -8.45
C PHE A 110 13.48 -10.99 -8.93
N ILE A 111 12.67 -10.48 -8.02
CA ILE A 111 11.37 -9.90 -8.34
C ILE A 111 11.40 -8.42 -8.02
N LEU A 112 10.88 -7.61 -8.95
CA LEU A 112 10.64 -6.19 -8.79
C LEU A 112 9.15 -5.97 -8.54
N GLU A 113 8.82 -5.30 -7.46
CA GLU A 113 7.45 -4.94 -7.09
C GLU A 113 7.31 -3.43 -6.91
N PRO A 114 6.12 -2.85 -7.16
CA PRO A 114 5.84 -1.46 -6.81
C PRO A 114 5.98 -1.23 -5.30
N LYS A 115 6.61 -0.13 -4.92
CA LYS A 115 6.61 0.33 -3.54
C LYS A 115 5.44 1.29 -3.32
N TYR A 116 4.31 0.71 -2.96
CA TYR A 116 3.07 1.46 -2.72
C TYR A 116 3.24 2.48 -1.59
N TYR A 117 2.61 3.63 -1.75
CA TYR A 117 2.69 4.75 -0.80
C TYR A 117 1.35 4.98 -0.11
N GLY A 118 1.14 4.31 1.02
CA GLY A 118 -0.10 4.33 1.79
C GLY A 118 0.11 3.95 3.25
N LEU A 119 -0.77 3.13 3.80
CA LEU A 119 -0.69 2.61 5.16
C LEU A 119 -0.66 1.09 5.13
N SER A 120 0.42 0.50 5.66
CA SER A 120 0.54 -0.97 5.74
C SER A 120 -0.48 -1.57 6.70
N CYS A 121 -1.13 -2.63 6.24
CA CYS A 121 -2.17 -3.36 6.95
C CYS A 121 -1.93 -4.87 6.89
N SER A 122 -2.31 -5.57 7.96
CA SER A 122 -2.39 -7.04 8.03
C SER A 122 -3.85 -7.45 8.16
N LEU A 123 -4.29 -8.39 7.33
CA LEU A 123 -5.62 -8.97 7.27
C LEU A 123 -5.51 -10.45 7.65
N ILE A 124 -6.32 -10.90 8.61
CA ILE A 124 -6.37 -12.30 9.03
C ILE A 124 -7.69 -12.92 8.59
N TYR A 125 -7.57 -14.02 7.87
CA TYR A 125 -8.69 -14.85 7.46
C TYR A 125 -8.66 -16.17 8.24
N LYS A 126 -9.83 -16.60 8.72
CA LYS A 126 -10.06 -17.94 9.30
C LYS A 126 -11.21 -18.61 8.58
N ASN A 127 -10.99 -19.82 8.11
CA ASN A 127 -11.95 -20.55 7.28
C ASN A 127 -12.47 -19.68 6.12
N GLY A 128 -11.57 -18.93 5.52
CA GLY A 128 -11.87 -18.01 4.42
C GLY A 128 -12.56 -16.69 4.81
N ILE A 129 -12.94 -16.47 6.07
CA ILE A 129 -13.63 -15.24 6.52
C ILE A 129 -12.64 -14.26 7.11
N LEU A 130 -12.75 -12.97 6.75
CA LEU A 130 -12.00 -11.88 7.36
C LEU A 130 -12.43 -11.68 8.81
N VAL A 131 -11.52 -11.95 9.76
CA VAL A 131 -11.82 -11.89 11.21
C VAL A 131 -11.02 -10.82 11.95
N GLU A 132 -9.91 -10.33 11.38
CA GLU A 132 -9.08 -9.30 12.00
C GLU A 132 -8.37 -8.48 10.94
N ALA A 133 -8.25 -7.17 11.20
CA ALA A 133 -7.43 -6.27 10.41
C ALA A 133 -6.70 -5.29 11.32
N SER A 134 -5.40 -5.09 11.09
CA SER A 134 -4.61 -4.22 11.96
C SER A 134 -3.57 -3.38 11.20
N THR A 135 -3.37 -2.13 11.66
CA THR A 135 -2.31 -1.27 11.12
C THR A 135 -0.94 -1.80 11.50
N ARG A 136 0.12 -1.42 10.78
CA ARG A 136 1.50 -1.83 11.10
C ARG A 136 1.91 -1.47 12.53
N GLY A 137 1.57 -0.28 13.02
CA GLY A 137 1.97 0.22 14.33
C GLY A 137 3.48 0.12 14.57
N SER A 138 3.89 -0.47 15.69
CA SER A 138 5.30 -0.73 16.05
C SER A 138 5.94 -1.89 15.27
N GLY A 139 5.17 -2.60 14.44
CA GLY A 139 5.55 -3.87 13.82
C GLY A 139 5.07 -5.08 14.62
N TYR A 140 5.11 -5.04 15.94
CA TYR A 140 4.60 -6.08 16.84
C TYR A 140 3.13 -5.88 17.21
N LYS A 141 2.72 -4.62 17.38
CA LYS A 141 1.36 -4.22 17.78
C LYS A 141 0.84 -3.17 16.83
N GLY A 142 -0.43 -3.25 16.49
CA GLY A 142 -1.12 -2.26 15.65
C GLY A 142 -2.54 -2.02 16.13
N ASP A 143 -3.17 -0.96 15.64
CA ASP A 143 -4.56 -0.66 15.93
C ASP A 143 -5.47 -1.62 15.16
N ASN A 144 -6.49 -2.15 15.82
CA ASN A 144 -7.53 -2.95 15.18
C ASN A 144 -8.42 -2.02 14.33
N ILE A 145 -8.44 -2.24 13.02
CA ILE A 145 -9.19 -1.43 12.06
C ILE A 145 -10.19 -2.26 11.26
N LEU A 146 -10.63 -3.41 11.80
CA LEU A 146 -11.45 -4.37 11.09
C LEU A 146 -12.71 -3.73 10.49
N GLU A 147 -13.47 -2.96 11.29
CA GLU A 147 -14.72 -2.38 10.85
C GLU A 147 -14.51 -1.34 9.72
N ASN A 148 -13.42 -0.60 9.79
CA ASN A 148 -13.05 0.34 8.72
C ASN A 148 -12.59 -0.42 7.46
N VAL A 149 -11.80 -1.48 7.62
CA VAL A 149 -11.31 -2.32 6.51
C VAL A 149 -12.47 -3.01 5.77
N LYS A 150 -13.52 -3.44 6.46
CA LYS A 150 -14.71 -4.01 5.82
C LYS A 150 -15.35 -3.08 4.80
N THR A 151 -15.18 -1.76 4.93
CA THR A 151 -15.70 -0.78 3.98
C THR A 151 -14.90 -0.68 2.68
N ILE A 152 -13.69 -1.25 2.64
CA ILE A 152 -12.83 -1.25 1.45
C ILE A 152 -13.27 -2.36 0.52
N THR A 153 -13.85 -1.99 -0.62
CA THR A 153 -14.49 -2.94 -1.55
C THR A 153 -13.50 -3.88 -2.23
N SER A 154 -12.24 -3.48 -2.39
CA SER A 154 -11.17 -4.34 -2.93
C SER A 154 -10.62 -5.37 -1.93
N ILE A 155 -11.15 -5.42 -0.69
CA ILE A 155 -10.83 -6.45 0.29
C ILE A 155 -11.99 -7.45 0.34
N PRO A 156 -11.78 -8.73 0.00
CA PRO A 156 -12.79 -9.76 0.15
C PRO A 156 -13.16 -9.96 1.63
N LEU A 157 -14.44 -9.97 1.96
CA LEU A 157 -14.89 -10.38 3.31
C LEU A 157 -14.80 -11.90 3.48
N ARG A 158 -14.94 -12.63 2.36
CA ARG A 158 -14.70 -14.07 2.25
C ARG A 158 -13.75 -14.34 1.09
N LEU A 159 -12.70 -15.10 1.33
CA LEU A 159 -11.84 -15.63 0.27
C LEU A 159 -12.61 -16.65 -0.55
N SER A 160 -12.54 -16.52 -1.84
CA SER A 160 -13.11 -17.46 -2.80
C SER A 160 -12.17 -17.59 -3.99
N LEU A 161 -12.21 -18.75 -4.65
CA LEU A 161 -11.42 -18.98 -5.83
C LEU A 161 -12.06 -18.25 -7.02
N HIS A 162 -11.40 -17.21 -7.49
CA HIS A 162 -11.83 -16.46 -8.66
C HIS A 162 -11.05 -16.95 -9.88
N GLY A 163 -11.72 -17.72 -10.74
CA GLY A 163 -11.20 -18.10 -12.05
C GLY A 163 -11.86 -17.24 -13.12
N ASN A 164 -11.10 -16.45 -13.84
CA ASN A 164 -11.66 -15.62 -14.91
C ASN A 164 -11.94 -16.49 -16.15
N LYS A 165 -13.22 -16.70 -16.44
CA LYS A 165 -13.66 -17.51 -17.57
C LYS A 165 -13.66 -16.79 -18.93
N ASN A 166 -13.39 -15.47 -18.99
CA ASN A 166 -13.55 -14.67 -20.22
C ASN A 166 -12.66 -13.44 -20.28
N THR A 167 -11.37 -13.59 -20.55
CA THR A 167 -10.57 -12.48 -21.11
C THR A 167 -9.64 -13.00 -22.17
N GLU A 168 -9.73 -12.44 -23.39
CA GLU A 168 -8.82 -12.67 -24.50
C GLU A 168 -7.41 -12.06 -24.29
N GLU A 169 -7.15 -11.45 -23.13
CA GLU A 169 -5.83 -10.95 -22.72
C GLU A 169 -5.24 -11.85 -21.63
N GLN A 170 -4.12 -12.39 -21.96
CA GLN A 170 -3.23 -13.35 -21.31
C GLN A 170 -2.80 -13.02 -19.88
N THR A 171 -3.62 -12.96 -18.85
CA THR A 171 -3.06 -12.77 -17.52
C THR A 171 -3.67 -13.63 -16.42
N TYR A 172 -4.96 -13.95 -16.48
CA TYR A 172 -5.64 -14.61 -15.36
C TYR A 172 -5.97 -16.09 -15.59
N THR A 173 -6.40 -16.42 -16.82
CA THR A 173 -6.73 -17.81 -17.19
C THR A 173 -5.49 -18.68 -17.19
N ASP A 174 -4.32 -18.08 -17.45
CA ASP A 174 -3.04 -18.78 -17.48
C ASP A 174 -2.56 -19.13 -16.06
N ILE A 175 -2.79 -18.28 -15.05
CA ILE A 175 -2.37 -18.55 -13.67
C ILE A 175 -3.14 -19.72 -13.05
N ILE A 176 -4.48 -19.77 -13.21
CA ILE A 176 -5.28 -20.86 -12.62
C ILE A 176 -5.17 -22.16 -13.44
N ASN A 177 -4.95 -22.06 -14.76
CA ASN A 177 -4.69 -23.20 -15.62
C ASN A 177 -3.21 -23.66 -15.57
N ASP A 178 -2.35 -22.90 -14.87
CA ASP A 178 -1.00 -23.36 -14.59
C ASP A 178 -1.10 -24.56 -13.64
N TRP A 179 -0.49 -25.67 -14.04
CA TRP A 179 -0.41 -26.91 -13.24
C TRP A 179 0.10 -26.66 -11.81
N HIS A 180 0.82 -25.55 -11.58
CA HIS A 180 1.35 -25.14 -10.28
C HIS A 180 0.24 -24.81 -9.26
N TYR A 181 -0.90 -24.29 -9.72
CA TYR A 181 -2.05 -23.95 -8.88
C TYR A 181 -3.22 -24.97 -8.97
N GLU A 182 -2.99 -26.12 -9.65
CA GLU A 182 -3.99 -27.18 -9.73
C GLU A 182 -4.38 -27.68 -8.32
N GLY A 183 -5.68 -27.65 -8.04
CA GLY A 183 -6.24 -28.07 -6.76
C GLY A 183 -6.00 -27.08 -5.61
N ILE A 184 -5.70 -25.80 -5.91
CA ILE A 184 -5.61 -24.75 -4.89
C ILE A 184 -6.94 -24.67 -4.10
N TYR A 185 -6.84 -24.47 -2.81
CA TYR A 185 -7.95 -24.35 -1.88
C TYR A 185 -7.75 -23.18 -0.92
N VAL A 186 -8.81 -22.74 -0.25
CA VAL A 186 -8.73 -21.71 0.80
C VAL A 186 -8.29 -22.35 2.10
N PRO A 187 -7.12 -22.03 2.66
CA PRO A 187 -6.64 -22.63 3.90
C PRO A 187 -7.41 -22.11 5.13
N ASP A 188 -7.43 -22.90 6.21
CA ASP A 188 -8.13 -22.53 7.45
C ASP A 188 -7.62 -21.24 8.08
N TYR A 189 -6.35 -20.89 7.87
CA TYR A 189 -5.74 -19.66 8.32
C TYR A 189 -4.85 -19.04 7.24
N LEU A 190 -5.11 -17.77 6.94
CA LEU A 190 -4.32 -16.99 6.01
C LEU A 190 -4.11 -15.58 6.55
N GLU A 191 -2.87 -15.10 6.52
CA GLU A 191 -2.55 -13.68 6.72
C GLU A 191 -2.21 -13.05 5.37
N VAL A 192 -2.92 -11.99 5.00
CA VAL A 192 -2.61 -11.18 3.82
C VAL A 192 -2.14 -9.80 4.27
N ARG A 193 -0.95 -9.42 3.82
CA ARG A 193 -0.40 -8.09 4.09
C ARG A 193 -0.39 -7.26 2.82
N GLY A 194 -0.72 -6.00 2.96
CA GLY A 194 -0.76 -5.07 1.84
C GLY A 194 -0.71 -3.62 2.31
N GLU A 195 -0.85 -2.74 1.35
CA GLU A 195 -0.91 -1.30 1.57
C GLU A 195 -2.34 -0.80 1.30
N ILE A 196 -2.91 -0.07 2.25
CA ILE A 196 -4.15 0.70 2.05
C ILE A 196 -3.76 2.00 1.37
N LEU A 197 -4.35 2.23 0.21
CA LEU A 197 -4.05 3.35 -0.69
C LEU A 197 -5.27 4.26 -0.84
N LEU A 198 -5.01 5.50 -1.23
CA LEU A 198 -6.03 6.42 -1.71
C LEU A 198 -5.73 6.76 -3.18
N PRO A 199 -6.68 6.54 -4.11
CA PRO A 199 -6.53 6.99 -5.49
C PRO A 199 -6.29 8.49 -5.58
N LYS A 200 -5.46 8.94 -6.53
CA LYS A 200 -5.16 10.37 -6.78
C LYS A 200 -6.43 11.16 -7.12
N SER A 201 -7.33 10.53 -7.88
CA SER A 201 -8.66 11.08 -8.21
C SER A 201 -9.50 11.35 -6.96
N GLU A 202 -9.55 10.40 -6.03
CA GLU A 202 -10.27 10.53 -4.76
C GLU A 202 -9.61 11.55 -3.83
N PHE A 203 -8.29 11.61 -3.78
CA PHE A 203 -7.58 12.63 -3.02
C PHE A 203 -7.95 14.05 -3.47
N LYS A 204 -8.00 14.27 -4.79
CA LYS A 204 -8.44 15.55 -5.37
C LYS A 204 -9.89 15.87 -5.00
N ARG A 205 -10.81 14.88 -5.12
CA ARG A 205 -12.22 15.04 -4.74
C ARG A 205 -12.36 15.45 -3.26
N ILE A 206 -11.73 14.68 -2.36
CA ILE A 206 -11.79 14.92 -0.92
C ILE A 206 -11.26 16.32 -0.57
N ASN A 207 -10.12 16.73 -1.13
CA ASN A 207 -9.54 18.03 -0.85
C ASN A 207 -10.39 19.18 -1.42
N SER A 208 -11.03 18.98 -2.57
CA SER A 208 -11.98 19.96 -3.14
C SER A 208 -13.20 20.15 -2.23
N GLU A 209 -13.78 19.06 -1.72
CA GLU A 209 -14.90 19.11 -0.76
C GLU A 209 -14.51 19.79 0.55
N ARG A 210 -13.32 19.49 1.09
CA ARG A 210 -12.82 20.11 2.32
C ARG A 210 -12.59 21.61 2.13
N LEU A 211 -12.01 22.01 1.01
CA LEU A 211 -11.80 23.41 0.67
C LEU A 211 -13.14 24.17 0.57
N ALA A 212 -14.13 23.59 -0.10
CA ALA A 212 -15.48 24.16 -0.22
C ALA A 212 -16.18 24.28 1.18
N ALA A 213 -15.88 23.38 2.09
CA ALA A 213 -16.37 23.41 3.47
C ALA A 213 -15.53 24.28 4.43
N GLY A 214 -14.47 24.96 3.95
CA GLY A 214 -13.57 25.76 4.77
C GLY A 214 -12.71 24.94 5.74
N LEU A 215 -12.52 23.65 5.45
CA LEU A 215 -11.72 22.73 6.28
C LEU A 215 -10.27 22.63 5.76
N PRO A 216 -9.28 22.39 6.63
CA PRO A 216 -7.90 22.15 6.19
C PRO A 216 -7.82 20.97 5.22
N VAL A 217 -7.10 21.12 4.12
CA VAL A 217 -6.85 20.06 3.15
C VAL A 217 -5.79 19.07 3.66
N PHE A 218 -5.82 17.84 3.15
CA PHE A 218 -4.77 16.87 3.42
C PHE A 218 -3.52 17.18 2.60
N ALA A 219 -2.34 16.98 3.19
CA ALA A 219 -1.06 17.30 2.56
C ALA A 219 -0.67 16.31 1.43
N ASN A 220 -1.05 15.05 1.55
CA ASN A 220 -0.77 14.00 0.56
C ASN A 220 -1.73 12.82 0.73
N GLU A 221 -1.72 11.90 -0.26
CA GLU A 221 -2.60 10.73 -0.33
C GLU A 221 -2.38 9.78 0.85
N ARG A 222 -1.13 9.54 1.27
CA ARG A 222 -0.80 8.69 2.41
C ARG A 222 -1.40 9.20 3.72
N ASN A 223 -1.25 10.50 3.99
CA ASN A 223 -1.81 11.12 5.20
C ASN A 223 -3.34 11.09 5.16
N CYS A 224 -3.92 11.28 3.99
CA CYS A 224 -5.36 11.17 3.79
C CYS A 224 -5.84 9.73 4.00
N ALA A 225 -5.16 8.72 3.42
CA ALA A 225 -5.47 7.30 3.63
C ALA A 225 -5.34 6.91 5.12
N ALA A 226 -4.22 7.28 5.77
CA ALA A 226 -3.99 7.00 7.19
C ALA A 226 -5.02 7.67 8.12
N GLY A 227 -5.41 8.91 7.82
CA GLY A 227 -6.46 9.61 8.55
C GLY A 227 -7.85 9.05 8.28
N SER A 228 -8.11 8.54 7.08
CA SER A 228 -9.39 7.96 6.68
C SER A 228 -9.63 6.60 7.32
N ILE A 229 -8.62 5.71 7.33
CA ILE A 229 -8.78 4.37 7.91
C ILE A 229 -8.86 4.39 9.45
N LYS A 230 -8.43 5.46 10.09
CA LYS A 230 -8.49 5.66 11.54
C LYS A 230 -9.67 6.54 11.98
N GLN A 231 -10.75 6.58 11.22
CA GLN A 231 -11.98 7.23 11.63
C GLN A 231 -12.76 6.33 12.59
N LEU A 232 -13.31 6.91 13.64
CA LEU A 232 -14.16 6.18 14.61
C LEU A 232 -15.50 5.78 13.99
N ASP A 233 -15.97 6.51 12.99
CA ASP A 233 -17.14 6.16 12.18
C ASP A 233 -16.70 5.50 10.88
N PRO A 234 -16.94 4.18 10.68
CA PRO A 234 -16.62 3.47 9.46
C PRO A 234 -17.31 4.04 8.21
N LYS A 235 -18.44 4.74 8.35
CA LYS A 235 -19.13 5.41 7.24
C LYS A 235 -18.27 6.51 6.62
N VAL A 236 -17.48 7.20 7.45
CA VAL A 236 -16.51 8.19 6.94
C VAL A 236 -15.42 7.50 6.13
N THR A 237 -14.92 6.35 6.58
CA THR A 237 -13.96 5.54 5.83
C THR A 237 -14.57 5.08 4.50
N ALA A 238 -15.80 4.58 4.50
CA ALA A 238 -16.53 4.14 3.29
C ALA A 238 -16.62 5.26 2.24
N SER A 239 -16.89 6.50 2.66
CA SER A 239 -17.01 7.67 1.76
C SER A 239 -15.68 8.09 1.12
N ARG A 240 -14.54 7.51 1.52
CA ARG A 240 -13.19 7.84 1.02
C ARG A 240 -12.71 6.96 -0.12
N HIS A 241 -13.44 5.89 -0.45
CA HIS A 241 -13.12 4.95 -1.53
C HIS A 241 -11.66 4.48 -1.51
N LEU A 242 -11.19 4.04 -0.33
CA LEU A 242 -9.85 3.48 -0.18
C LEU A 242 -9.73 2.17 -0.97
N MET A 243 -8.51 1.84 -1.38
CA MET A 243 -8.19 0.57 -2.02
C MET A 243 -7.10 -0.17 -1.25
N PHE A 244 -6.99 -1.47 -1.47
CA PHE A 244 -5.96 -2.32 -0.85
C PHE A 244 -5.16 -3.02 -1.94
N MET A 245 -3.83 -3.01 -1.79
CA MET A 245 -2.92 -3.69 -2.69
C MET A 245 -2.08 -4.69 -1.88
N PRO A 246 -2.24 -6.00 -2.09
CA PRO A 246 -1.48 -7.01 -1.37
C PRO A 246 -0.01 -7.02 -1.81
N TYR A 247 0.91 -7.34 -0.88
CA TYR A 247 2.33 -7.54 -1.16
C TYR A 247 2.90 -8.79 -0.47
N ALA A 248 2.14 -9.46 0.39
CA ALA A 248 2.55 -10.72 1.00
C ALA A 248 1.35 -11.55 1.48
N VAL A 249 1.49 -12.88 1.40
CA VAL A 249 0.54 -13.87 1.90
C VAL A 249 1.30 -14.89 2.74
N TYR A 250 0.76 -15.25 3.90
CA TYR A 250 1.36 -16.24 4.80
C TYR A 250 0.32 -17.24 5.26
N SER A 251 0.70 -18.52 5.22
CA SER A 251 -0.07 -19.63 5.79
C SER A 251 0.84 -20.45 6.70
N ASP A 252 1.05 -19.95 7.93
CA ASP A 252 1.99 -20.59 8.89
C ASP A 252 1.44 -21.88 9.51
N VAL A 253 0.13 -22.09 9.45
CA VAL A 253 -0.55 -23.24 10.04
C VAL A 253 -0.70 -24.39 9.03
N ASP A 254 -0.94 -24.06 7.77
CA ASP A 254 -1.11 -25.03 6.69
C ASP A 254 0.21 -25.23 5.94
N THR A 255 0.98 -26.23 6.38
CA THR A 255 2.28 -26.56 5.78
C THR A 255 2.14 -27.10 4.35
N GLU A 256 1.07 -27.84 4.06
CA GLU A 256 0.82 -28.37 2.71
C GLU A 256 0.54 -27.24 1.75
N PHE A 257 -0.37 -26.32 2.10
CA PHE A 257 -0.65 -25.13 1.30
C PHE A 257 0.62 -24.30 1.07
N LYS A 258 1.39 -24.01 2.15
CA LYS A 258 2.64 -23.25 2.07
C LYS A 258 3.63 -23.91 1.12
N ASN A 259 3.87 -25.20 1.28
CA ASN A 259 4.87 -25.95 0.50
C ASN A 259 4.47 -26.17 -0.96
N LYS A 260 3.18 -26.11 -1.28
CA LYS A 260 2.71 -26.30 -2.64
C LYS A 260 2.53 -24.99 -3.40
N TYR A 261 1.98 -23.97 -2.76
CA TYR A 261 1.51 -22.75 -3.43
C TYR A 261 2.26 -21.47 -3.03
N LEU A 262 3.20 -21.52 -2.07
CA LEU A 262 3.94 -20.36 -1.59
C LEU A 262 5.45 -20.66 -1.57
N GLN A 263 6.03 -20.99 -2.74
CA GLN A 263 7.47 -21.30 -2.87
C GLN A 263 8.27 -20.04 -3.25
N HIS A 264 7.64 -19.11 -3.97
CA HIS A 264 8.25 -17.90 -4.48
C HIS A 264 7.43 -16.67 -4.09
N GLN A 265 8.06 -15.50 -4.18
CA GLN A 265 7.39 -14.24 -3.92
C GLN A 265 6.26 -13.96 -4.92
N HIS A 266 6.47 -14.30 -6.21
CA HIS A 266 5.42 -14.18 -7.22
C HIS A 266 4.24 -15.12 -6.96
N ASP A 267 4.47 -16.32 -6.40
CA ASP A 267 3.38 -17.23 -6.01
C ASP A 267 2.45 -16.59 -4.97
N MET A 268 3.02 -15.89 -3.97
CA MET A 268 2.20 -15.16 -3.00
C MET A 268 1.28 -14.14 -3.66
N LEU A 269 1.80 -13.40 -4.65
CA LEU A 269 1.06 -12.35 -5.34
C LEU A 269 -0.06 -12.97 -6.19
N ASN A 270 0.24 -14.06 -6.89
CA ASN A 270 -0.73 -14.81 -7.68
C ASN A 270 -1.83 -15.44 -6.78
N VAL A 271 -1.45 -16.01 -5.64
CA VAL A 271 -2.41 -16.54 -4.66
C VAL A 271 -3.34 -15.45 -4.11
N ALA A 272 -2.82 -14.26 -3.84
CA ALA A 272 -3.67 -13.13 -3.42
C ALA A 272 -4.71 -12.79 -4.51
N GLU A 273 -4.28 -12.74 -5.76
CA GLU A 273 -5.15 -12.49 -6.90
C GLU A 273 -6.19 -13.60 -7.07
N ILE A 274 -5.80 -14.88 -7.00
CA ILE A 274 -6.72 -16.03 -7.05
C ILE A 274 -7.79 -15.94 -5.95
N PHE A 275 -7.45 -15.40 -4.78
CA PHE A 275 -8.37 -15.23 -3.65
C PHE A 275 -9.22 -13.96 -3.71
N GLY A 276 -9.17 -13.20 -4.80
CA GLY A 276 -10.06 -12.07 -5.07
C GLY A 276 -9.54 -10.71 -4.64
N PHE A 277 -8.26 -10.56 -4.36
CA PHE A 277 -7.63 -9.26 -4.18
C PHE A 277 -7.28 -8.61 -5.53
N ASN A 278 -7.00 -7.30 -5.52
CA ASN A 278 -6.42 -6.65 -6.68
C ASN A 278 -5.11 -7.34 -7.08
N SER A 279 -4.89 -7.46 -8.40
CA SER A 279 -3.66 -8.02 -8.95
C SER A 279 -2.47 -7.11 -8.69
N PRO A 280 -1.50 -7.51 -7.88
CA PRO A 280 -0.28 -6.73 -7.70
C PRO A 280 0.64 -6.92 -8.90
N ASN A 281 1.07 -5.81 -9.50
CA ASN A 281 2.06 -5.89 -10.58
C ASN A 281 3.42 -6.33 -10.04
N TYR A 282 4.12 -7.16 -10.82
CA TYR A 282 5.51 -7.54 -10.54
C TYR A 282 6.26 -7.88 -11.82
N TRP A 283 7.58 -7.88 -11.77
CA TRP A 283 8.46 -8.26 -12.89
C TRP A 283 9.57 -9.16 -12.38
N LEU A 284 9.78 -10.29 -13.05
CA LEU A 284 10.89 -11.18 -12.76
C LEU A 284 12.14 -10.70 -13.49
N CYS A 285 13.26 -10.62 -12.78
CA CYS A 285 14.53 -10.10 -13.24
C CYS A 285 15.62 -11.16 -13.03
N ALA A 286 16.32 -11.52 -14.11
CA ALA A 286 17.34 -12.57 -14.06
C ALA A 286 18.67 -12.11 -13.42
N ASP A 287 18.95 -10.79 -13.43
CA ASP A 287 20.22 -10.23 -12.98
C ASP A 287 20.11 -8.72 -12.69
N ALA A 288 21.23 -8.13 -12.29
CA ALA A 288 21.31 -6.71 -12.00
C ALA A 288 21.05 -5.81 -13.23
N TYR A 289 21.41 -6.29 -14.43
CA TYR A 289 21.18 -5.52 -15.66
C TYR A 289 19.69 -5.48 -16.00
N THR A 290 19.02 -6.63 -16.01
CA THR A 290 17.57 -6.70 -16.25
C THR A 290 16.78 -5.94 -15.17
N THR A 291 17.21 -6.02 -13.91
CA THR A 291 16.62 -5.23 -12.81
C THR A 291 16.72 -3.73 -13.06
N GLU A 292 17.89 -3.24 -13.49
CA GLU A 292 18.09 -1.82 -13.83
C GLU A 292 17.17 -1.37 -14.97
N GLN A 293 17.08 -2.14 -16.06
CA GLN A 293 16.23 -1.82 -17.20
C GLN A 293 14.73 -1.79 -16.79
N MET A 294 14.33 -2.72 -15.95
CA MET A 294 12.96 -2.76 -15.43
C MET A 294 12.65 -1.55 -14.51
N ILE A 295 13.61 -1.13 -13.68
CA ILE A 295 13.44 0.06 -12.82
C ILE A 295 13.26 1.34 -13.66
N TYR A 296 14.05 1.53 -14.71
CA TYR A 296 13.88 2.68 -15.60
C TYR A 296 12.55 2.62 -16.36
N GLY A 297 12.19 1.46 -16.88
CA GLY A 297 10.89 1.27 -17.53
C GLY A 297 9.70 1.50 -16.58
N PHE A 298 9.85 1.09 -15.33
CA PHE A 298 8.85 1.33 -14.28
C PHE A 298 8.65 2.82 -14.01
N GLU A 299 9.74 3.58 -13.84
CA GLU A 299 9.68 5.03 -13.57
C GLU A 299 9.06 5.79 -14.74
N ASP A 300 9.48 5.47 -15.96
CA ASP A 300 9.06 6.20 -17.16
C ASP A 300 7.64 5.91 -17.62
N ASN A 301 7.21 4.64 -17.55
CA ASN A 301 5.99 4.18 -18.19
C ASN A 301 4.90 3.75 -17.19
N PHE A 302 5.27 3.01 -16.13
CA PHE A 302 4.28 2.46 -15.22
C PHE A 302 3.80 3.48 -14.20
N LEU A 303 4.74 4.15 -13.50
CA LEU A 303 4.44 5.08 -12.40
C LEU A 303 3.49 6.21 -12.82
N LYS A 304 3.69 6.77 -14.02
CA LYS A 304 2.93 7.92 -14.54
C LYS A 304 1.47 7.60 -14.84
N ASN A 305 1.17 6.33 -15.14
CA ASN A 305 -0.16 5.88 -15.60
C ASN A 305 -1.05 5.34 -14.47
N GLN A 306 -0.57 5.31 -13.23
CA GLN A 306 -1.34 4.78 -12.10
C GLN A 306 -2.10 5.88 -11.36
N ASP A 307 -3.35 5.59 -10.98
CA ASP A 307 -4.17 6.47 -10.13
C ASP A 307 -3.86 6.34 -8.63
N PHE A 308 -2.70 5.83 -8.28
CA PHE A 308 -2.20 5.76 -6.90
C PHE A 308 -0.72 6.10 -6.82
N CYS A 309 -0.26 6.50 -5.62
CA CYS A 309 1.10 6.94 -5.41
C CYS A 309 2.02 5.78 -5.04
N MET A 310 3.25 5.85 -5.55
CA MET A 310 4.36 4.96 -5.24
C MET A 310 5.61 5.80 -5.00
N ASP A 311 6.44 5.40 -4.04
CA ASP A 311 7.70 6.11 -3.71
C ASP A 311 8.96 5.41 -4.25
N GLY A 312 8.76 4.38 -5.09
CA GLY A 312 9.81 3.59 -5.67
C GLY A 312 9.37 2.18 -6.03
N CYS A 313 10.30 1.26 -5.98
CA CYS A 313 10.07 -0.17 -6.14
C CYS A 313 10.82 -0.98 -5.09
N VAL A 314 10.47 -2.26 -4.95
CA VAL A 314 11.15 -3.19 -4.04
C VAL A 314 11.72 -4.32 -4.86
N VAL A 315 13.04 -4.55 -4.72
CA VAL A 315 13.74 -5.69 -5.31
C VAL A 315 13.92 -6.74 -4.22
N LYS A 316 13.53 -7.98 -4.49
CA LYS A 316 13.64 -9.11 -3.56
C LYS A 316 14.20 -10.33 -4.30
N PHE A 317 14.84 -11.25 -3.60
CA PHE A 317 14.96 -12.60 -4.13
C PHE A 317 13.57 -13.21 -4.23
N ASP A 318 13.29 -13.85 -5.36
CA ASP A 318 11.97 -14.46 -5.60
C ASP A 318 11.77 -15.74 -4.76
N SER A 319 12.80 -16.60 -4.63
CA SER A 319 12.75 -17.84 -3.88
C SER A 319 12.68 -17.64 -2.37
N PHE A 320 11.66 -18.22 -1.70
CA PHE A 320 11.55 -18.19 -0.23
C PHE A 320 12.63 -19.00 0.48
N ALA A 321 13.11 -20.09 -0.14
CA ALA A 321 14.22 -20.84 0.43
C ALA A 321 15.47 -19.96 0.58
N ILE A 322 15.76 -19.12 -0.41
CA ILE A 322 16.86 -18.15 -0.36
C ILE A 322 16.57 -17.04 0.66
N GLN A 323 15.34 -16.53 0.71
CA GLN A 323 14.96 -15.51 1.68
C GLN A 323 15.14 -16.01 3.13
N GLU A 324 14.77 -17.26 3.40
CA GLU A 324 14.95 -17.91 4.71
C GLU A 324 16.44 -18.12 5.03
N GLU A 325 17.25 -18.56 4.05
CA GLU A 325 18.69 -18.76 4.22
C GLU A 325 19.44 -17.46 4.52
N LEU A 326 19.14 -16.39 3.78
CA LEU A 326 19.73 -15.07 3.96
C LEU A 326 19.27 -14.40 5.26
N GLY A 327 18.02 -14.63 5.64
CA GLY A 327 17.41 -14.16 6.88
C GLY A 327 17.35 -12.64 7.01
N TYR A 328 17.47 -12.18 8.27
CA TYR A 328 17.25 -10.79 8.65
C TYR A 328 18.48 -10.24 9.38
N THR A 329 18.66 -8.92 9.28
CA THR A 329 19.42 -8.16 10.28
C THR A 329 18.54 -7.94 11.51
N GLN A 330 19.01 -7.19 12.52
CA GLN A 330 18.16 -6.83 13.66
C GLN A 330 16.88 -6.03 13.27
N LYS A 331 16.86 -5.40 12.10
CA LYS A 331 15.78 -4.47 11.71
C LYS A 331 15.14 -4.75 10.35
N VAL A 332 15.89 -5.31 9.40
CA VAL A 332 15.47 -5.42 8.00
C VAL A 332 15.86 -6.77 7.39
N PRO A 333 15.11 -7.29 6.39
CA PRO A 333 15.51 -8.45 5.63
C PRO A 333 16.79 -8.17 4.85
N LYS A 334 17.66 -9.18 4.73
CA LYS A 334 18.88 -9.08 3.90
C LYS A 334 18.57 -9.30 2.43
N TRP A 335 17.53 -10.03 2.13
CA TRP A 335 17.10 -10.48 0.80
C TRP A 335 16.23 -9.49 0.04
N ALA A 336 15.96 -8.31 0.60
CA ALA A 336 15.13 -7.28 -0.03
C ALA A 336 15.77 -5.90 0.11
N LYS A 337 15.61 -5.08 -0.93
CA LYS A 337 16.05 -3.69 -1.00
C LYS A 337 14.95 -2.82 -1.61
N ALA A 338 14.62 -1.72 -1.00
CA ALA A 338 13.69 -0.74 -1.53
C ALA A 338 14.46 0.35 -2.29
N PHE A 339 14.31 0.38 -3.60
CA PHE A 339 14.84 1.44 -4.45
C PHE A 339 13.82 2.59 -4.46
N LYS A 340 14.23 3.73 -3.96
CA LYS A 340 13.40 4.94 -3.94
C LYS A 340 13.80 5.86 -5.07
N PHE A 341 12.82 6.29 -5.85
CA PHE A 341 13.05 7.31 -6.88
C PHE A 341 13.46 8.62 -6.24
N LYS A 342 14.25 9.39 -6.98
CA LYS A 342 14.56 10.75 -6.58
C LYS A 342 13.28 11.54 -6.47
N GLN A 343 13.09 12.17 -5.33
CA GLN A 343 11.96 13.06 -5.14
C GLN A 343 12.22 14.36 -5.92
N GLU A 344 11.15 15.05 -6.28
CA GLU A 344 11.26 16.36 -6.89
C GLU A 344 11.99 17.31 -5.94
N SER A 345 13.11 17.84 -6.42
CA SER A 345 13.91 18.83 -5.70
C SER A 345 13.53 20.21 -6.22
N VAL A 346 13.03 21.06 -5.34
CA VAL A 346 12.63 22.42 -5.70
C VAL A 346 13.55 23.43 -5.04
N SER A 347 13.96 24.44 -5.82
CA SER A 347 14.83 25.51 -5.34
C SER A 347 14.01 26.65 -4.73
N THR A 348 14.31 27.01 -3.46
CA THR A 348 13.71 28.13 -2.75
C THR A 348 14.70 28.84 -1.86
N ARG A 349 14.39 30.07 -1.41
CA ARG A 349 15.30 30.89 -0.61
C ARG A 349 15.28 30.50 0.85
N LEU A 350 16.44 30.32 1.48
CA LEU A 350 16.62 30.14 2.91
C LEU A 350 16.56 31.51 3.62
N LEU A 351 15.44 31.76 4.31
CA LEU A 351 15.21 33.05 4.96
C LEU A 351 15.81 33.15 6.37
N GLY A 352 16.04 32.00 7.01
CA GLY A 352 16.58 31.95 8.37
C GLY A 352 16.69 30.53 8.91
N VAL A 353 17.22 30.39 10.11
CA VAL A 353 17.34 29.12 10.84
C VAL A 353 16.75 29.27 12.22
N GLU A 354 15.83 28.38 12.57
CA GLU A 354 15.18 28.28 13.89
C GLU A 354 15.68 27.00 14.60
N TRP A 355 16.05 27.12 15.87
CA TRP A 355 16.47 25.98 16.67
C TRP A 355 15.32 25.44 17.50
N GLN A 356 14.97 24.19 17.28
CA GLN A 356 13.88 23.51 18.00
C GLN A 356 14.47 22.51 19.00
N MET A 357 13.98 22.54 20.22
CA MET A 357 14.38 21.58 21.25
C MET A 357 13.42 20.40 21.29
N GLY A 358 13.91 19.21 21.02
CA GLY A 358 13.16 17.95 21.12
C GLY A 358 12.95 17.52 22.57
N ARG A 359 12.07 16.53 22.79
CA ARG A 359 11.76 15.95 24.13
C ARG A 359 12.98 15.48 24.93
N THR A 360 14.04 15.09 24.24
CA THR A 360 15.30 14.60 24.82
C THR A 360 16.31 15.71 25.10
N GLY A 361 15.94 16.99 24.92
CA GLY A 361 16.85 18.14 25.04
C GLY A 361 17.76 18.35 23.82
N LYS A 362 17.66 17.54 22.78
CA LYS A 362 18.43 17.70 21.55
C LYS A 362 17.93 18.91 20.76
N LEU A 363 18.83 19.84 20.43
CA LEU A 363 18.55 20.95 19.52
C LEU A 363 18.66 20.47 18.06
N THR A 364 17.63 20.79 17.28
CA THR A 364 17.56 20.48 15.86
C THR A 364 17.31 21.75 15.07
N PRO A 365 18.19 22.09 14.10
CA PRO A 365 17.99 23.26 13.26
C PRO A 365 16.92 23.02 12.21
N VAL A 366 16.06 24.01 12.00
CA VAL A 366 15.00 24.02 10.98
C VAL A 366 15.17 25.27 10.13
N GLY A 367 15.34 25.10 8.84
CA GLY A 367 15.39 26.20 7.87
C GLY A 367 14.01 26.81 7.68
N ILE A 368 13.92 28.12 7.77
CA ILE A 368 12.76 28.92 7.37
C ILE A 368 12.95 29.26 5.90
N LEU A 369 12.00 28.89 5.08
CA LEU A 369 12.07 28.99 3.62
C LEU A 369 11.05 30.00 3.10
N GLU A 370 11.38 30.61 1.97
CA GLU A 370 10.34 31.22 1.14
C GLU A 370 9.36 30.12 0.72
N PRO A 371 8.02 30.33 0.91
CA PRO A 371 7.07 29.28 0.64
C PRO A 371 7.12 28.77 -0.79
N VAL A 372 7.28 27.46 -0.97
CA VAL A 372 7.39 26.79 -2.27
C VAL A 372 6.48 25.56 -2.29
N GLU A 373 5.88 25.28 -3.45
CA GLU A 373 5.07 24.09 -3.63
C GLU A 373 5.95 22.88 -3.97
N ILE A 374 5.81 21.79 -3.19
CA ILE A 374 6.46 20.50 -3.43
C ILE A 374 5.41 19.41 -3.26
N ASP A 375 5.21 18.56 -4.25
CA ASP A 375 4.20 17.49 -4.25
C ASP A 375 2.83 17.97 -3.76
N GLY A 376 2.31 19.07 -4.34
CA GLY A 376 0.97 19.61 -4.04
C GLY A 376 0.81 20.22 -2.66
N SER A 377 1.88 20.45 -1.90
CA SER A 377 1.81 21.16 -0.62
C SER A 377 2.83 22.29 -0.51
N ILE A 378 2.41 23.38 0.15
CA ILE A 378 3.29 24.54 0.40
C ILE A 378 4.24 24.22 1.54
N VAL A 379 5.53 24.27 1.26
CA VAL A 379 6.62 24.06 2.20
C VAL A 379 7.26 25.41 2.55
N SER A 380 7.27 25.77 3.84
CA SER A 380 7.89 26.98 4.38
C SER A 380 8.93 26.69 5.45
N LYS A 381 9.10 25.40 5.83
CA LYS A 381 10.11 24.95 6.80
C LYS A 381 10.70 23.62 6.33
N ALA A 382 12.02 23.44 6.48
CA ALA A 382 12.70 22.20 6.16
C ALA A 382 13.76 21.84 7.21
N SER A 383 13.99 20.56 7.43
CA SER A 383 15.02 20.07 8.35
C SER A 383 16.40 20.38 7.80
N LEU A 384 17.27 20.85 8.69
CA LEU A 384 18.72 21.01 8.43
C LEU A 384 19.55 19.97 9.17
N ASN A 385 18.92 18.89 9.66
CA ASN A 385 19.50 17.77 10.41
C ASN A 385 20.26 18.17 11.68
N ASN A 386 21.45 18.76 11.54
CA ASN A 386 22.34 19.19 12.63
C ASN A 386 23.32 20.26 12.10
N ILE A 387 24.17 20.81 12.99
CA ILE A 387 25.12 21.84 12.65
C ILE A 387 26.21 21.37 11.66
N ASP A 388 26.65 20.12 11.79
CA ASP A 388 27.69 19.57 10.90
C ASP A 388 27.15 19.51 9.46
N TYR A 389 25.89 19.16 9.28
CA TYR A 389 25.23 19.15 7.97
C TYR A 389 25.07 20.54 7.36
N ILE A 390 24.80 21.57 8.18
CA ILE A 390 24.79 22.99 7.74
C ILE A 390 26.14 23.37 7.22
N ASN A 391 27.21 23.03 7.97
CA ASN A 391 28.58 23.33 7.60
C ASN A 391 29.04 22.54 6.35
N GLU A 392 28.71 21.27 6.26
CA GLU A 392 29.02 20.42 5.09
C GLU A 392 28.42 20.96 3.78
N LEU A 393 27.19 21.48 3.84
CA LEU A 393 26.53 22.07 2.68
C LEU A 393 26.89 23.55 2.47
N ASN A 394 27.67 24.15 3.35
CA ASN A 394 27.97 25.59 3.34
C ASN A 394 26.71 26.45 3.22
N LEU A 395 25.67 26.12 4.04
CA LEU A 395 24.37 26.81 3.99
C LEU A 395 24.49 28.24 4.57
N GLN A 396 24.02 29.21 3.82
CA GLN A 396 23.97 30.60 4.23
C GLN A 396 22.57 31.16 4.15
N ILE A 397 22.19 32.00 5.10
CA ILE A 397 20.90 32.68 5.09
C ILE A 397 20.89 33.65 3.89
N GLY A 398 19.81 33.61 3.12
CA GLY A 398 19.65 34.34 1.87
C GLY A 398 19.94 33.52 0.62
N ALA A 399 20.69 32.41 0.75
CA ALA A 399 20.98 31.52 -0.37
C ALA A 399 19.71 30.80 -0.89
N TYR A 400 19.71 30.47 -2.18
CA TYR A 400 18.81 29.51 -2.75
C TYR A 400 19.27 28.09 -2.39
N VAL A 401 18.33 27.27 -1.94
CA VAL A 401 18.61 25.91 -1.48
C VAL A 401 17.65 24.93 -2.14
N PHE A 402 18.14 23.75 -2.46
CA PHE A 402 17.31 22.64 -2.91
C PHE A 402 16.60 22.02 -1.72
N VAL A 403 15.29 21.81 -1.86
CA VAL A 403 14.43 21.21 -0.85
C VAL A 403 13.71 20.02 -1.43
N GLU A 404 13.76 18.91 -0.71
CA GLU A 404 13.06 17.66 -1.02
C GLU A 404 12.19 17.23 0.17
N LYS A 405 11.10 16.51 -0.08
CA LYS A 405 10.34 15.87 1.00
C LYS A 405 10.93 14.51 1.33
N GLY A 406 11.73 14.41 2.38
CA GLY A 406 12.30 13.15 2.88
C GLY A 406 11.21 12.12 3.23
N GLY A 407 11.11 11.02 2.46
CA GLY A 407 10.05 10.01 2.63
C GLY A 407 8.65 10.56 2.38
N ALA A 408 8.53 11.57 1.51
CA ALA A 408 7.34 12.32 1.14
C ALA A 408 6.58 13.00 2.32
N VAL A 409 7.22 13.18 3.47
CA VAL A 409 6.56 13.76 4.67
C VAL A 409 7.34 14.94 5.26
N ILE A 410 8.64 14.80 5.47
CA ILE A 410 9.46 15.82 6.16
C ILE A 410 10.33 16.54 5.14
N PRO A 411 10.09 17.86 4.90
CA PRO A 411 10.95 18.63 4.04
C PRO A 411 12.39 18.70 4.61
N LYS A 412 13.37 18.55 3.73
CA LYS A 412 14.80 18.57 4.05
C LYS A 412 15.53 19.42 3.02
N VAL A 413 16.45 20.27 3.46
CA VAL A 413 17.39 20.93 2.57
C VAL A 413 18.46 19.93 2.16
N THR A 414 18.73 19.79 0.86
CA THR A 414 19.67 18.81 0.30
C THR A 414 20.93 19.43 -0.29
N GLY A 415 20.93 20.75 -0.55
CA GLY A 415 22.08 21.44 -1.10
C GLY A 415 21.80 22.92 -1.33
N VAL A 416 22.84 23.63 -1.77
CA VAL A 416 22.76 25.02 -2.24
C VAL A 416 22.59 25.03 -3.75
N ASP A 417 21.65 25.81 -4.26
CA ASP A 417 21.49 26.10 -5.68
C ASP A 417 22.38 27.26 -6.08
N TYR A 418 23.66 26.96 -6.31
CA TYR A 418 24.65 27.95 -6.68
C TYR A 418 24.34 28.66 -8.00
N GLU A 419 23.72 27.96 -8.96
CA GLU A 419 23.33 28.53 -10.24
C GLU A 419 22.31 29.65 -10.05
N LYS A 420 21.28 29.37 -9.24
CA LYS A 420 20.24 30.35 -8.95
C LYS A 420 20.72 31.48 -8.04
N CYS A 421 21.64 31.19 -7.10
CA CYS A 421 22.29 32.25 -6.31
C CYS A 421 23.07 33.25 -7.20
N VAL A 422 23.81 32.76 -8.19
CA VAL A 422 24.53 33.61 -9.15
C VAL A 422 23.56 34.40 -10.03
N LEU A 423 22.46 33.79 -10.51
CA LEU A 423 21.44 34.47 -11.33
C LEU A 423 20.74 35.60 -10.58
N GLU A 424 20.60 35.49 -9.26
CA GLU A 424 19.92 36.47 -8.41
C GLU A 424 20.91 37.39 -7.66
N ASP A 425 22.18 37.46 -8.14
CA ASP A 425 23.26 38.30 -7.57
C ASP A 425 23.47 38.13 -6.05
N ILE A 426 23.29 36.88 -5.54
CA ILE A 426 23.54 36.58 -4.13
C ILE A 426 25.00 36.22 -3.93
N GLU A 427 25.73 37.08 -3.23
CA GLU A 427 27.08 36.78 -2.79
C GLU A 427 27.04 35.78 -1.63
N LEU A 428 27.68 34.62 -1.83
CA LEU A 428 27.88 33.60 -0.80
C LEU A 428 29.30 33.75 -0.27
N GLU A 429 29.47 33.80 1.05
CA GLU A 429 30.78 33.77 1.67
C GLU A 429 31.47 32.41 1.39
N PRO A 430 32.80 32.39 1.15
CA PRO A 430 33.52 31.16 0.80
C PRO A 430 33.63 30.12 1.93
#